data_303d04590a0403881849bb7dbef8a18e
#
_entry.id   303d04590a0403881849bb7dbef8a18e
#
_cell.length_a   1.000
_cell.length_b   1.000
_cell.length_c   1.000
_cell.angle_alpha   90.00
_cell.angle_beta   90.00
_cell.angle_gamma   90.00
#
_symmetry.space_group_name_H-M   'P 1'
#
loop_
_entity.id
_entity.type
_entity.pdbx_description
1 polymer ?
#
loop_
_entity_poly.entity_id
_entity_poly.type
_entity_poly.pdbx_seq_one_letter_code
_entity_poly.pdbx_strand_id
1 'polypeptide(L)' 'MSKKKFEVQEHESIEECLNRMKQEGYTPVRRIEKPIFQEVKKGNETSYEPIGRQIVFEAKLI' A
#
# COMPACT_ATOMS: atom_id res chain seq x y z
N MET A 1 21.82 1.61 2.88
CA MET A 1 20.63 2.04 3.59
C MET A 1 19.45 1.17 3.22
N SER A 2 18.86 0.55 4.21
CA SER A 2 17.90 -0.53 3.99
C SER A 2 16.49 -0.06 4.26
N LYS A 3 15.93 0.69 3.33
CA LYS A 3 14.53 1.08 3.36
C LYS A 3 13.77 0.22 2.38
N LYS A 4 12.58 -0.20 2.79
CA LYS A 4 11.72 -1.01 1.95
C LYS A 4 10.28 -0.58 2.16
N LYS A 5 9.49 -0.64 1.11
CA LYS A 5 8.06 -0.35 1.19
C LYS A 5 7.28 -1.66 1.24
N PHE A 6 6.34 -1.72 2.16
CA PHE A 6 5.45 -2.86 2.32
C PHE A 6 4.03 -2.42 2.03
N GLU A 7 3.42 -3.03 1.04
CA GLU A 7 2.03 -2.74 0.69
C GLU A 7 1.10 -3.68 1.45
N VAL A 8 0.05 -3.11 2.04
CA VAL A 8 -0.98 -3.93 2.66
C VAL A 8 -1.81 -4.56 1.54
N GLN A 9 -1.77 -5.87 1.44
CA GLN A 9 -2.46 -6.62 0.40
C GLN A 9 -3.98 -6.63 0.64
N GLU A 10 -4.75 -6.92 -0.39
CA GLU A 10 -6.21 -6.97 -0.30
C GLU A 10 -6.72 -7.92 0.78
N HIS A 11 -6.03 -9.04 0.95
CA HIS A 11 -6.42 -10.07 1.91
C HIS A 11 -5.65 -9.96 3.22
N GLU A 12 -4.95 -8.86 3.42
CA GLU A 12 -4.06 -8.67 4.54
C GLU A 12 -4.55 -7.52 5.40
N SER A 13 -4.58 -7.72 6.72
CA SER A 13 -4.86 -6.64 7.64
C SER A 13 -3.59 -5.81 7.87
N ILE A 14 -3.74 -4.63 8.44
CA ILE A 14 -2.59 -3.78 8.79
C ILE A 14 -1.69 -4.52 9.78
N GLU A 15 -2.28 -5.22 10.75
CA GLU A 15 -1.55 -6.00 11.73
C GLU A 15 -0.71 -7.11 11.08
N GLU A 16 -1.28 -7.81 10.11
CA GLU A 16 -0.56 -8.85 9.39
C GLU A 16 0.62 -8.29 8.62
N CYS A 17 0.44 -7.13 8.00
CA CYS A 17 1.51 -6.45 7.29
C CYS A 17 2.65 -6.05 8.24
N LEU A 18 2.30 -5.51 9.40
CA LEU A 18 3.29 -5.14 10.41
C LEU A 18 4.05 -6.36 10.94
N ASN A 19 3.36 -7.48 11.13
CA ASN A 19 4.01 -8.72 11.56
C ASN A 19 4.97 -9.22 10.50
N ARG A 20 4.59 -9.15 9.25
CA ARG A 20 5.46 -9.54 8.13
C ARG A 20 6.73 -8.69 8.10
N MET A 21 6.60 -7.38 8.32
CA MET A 21 7.76 -6.49 8.40
C MET A 21 8.72 -6.89 9.52
N LYS A 22 8.17 -7.18 10.70
CA LYS A 22 8.98 -7.58 11.84
C LYS A 22 9.73 -8.88 11.57
N GLN A 23 9.09 -9.83 10.91
CA GLN A 23 9.73 -11.10 10.56
C GLN A 23 10.91 -10.90 9.62
N GLU A 24 10.86 -9.88 8.79
CA GLU A 24 11.96 -9.54 7.89
C GLU A 24 13.00 -8.62 8.51
N GLY A 25 12.78 -8.20 9.76
CA GLY A 25 13.73 -7.32 10.47
C GLY A 25 13.52 -5.84 10.18
N TYR A 26 12.35 -5.46 9.68
CA TYR A 26 12.05 -4.07 9.36
C TYR A 26 11.12 -3.44 10.40
N THR A 27 11.31 -2.14 10.60
CA THR A 27 10.46 -1.34 11.50
C THR A 27 9.75 -0.27 10.68
N PRO A 28 8.43 -0.12 10.82
CA PRO A 28 7.72 0.91 10.08
C PRO A 28 8.13 2.30 10.58
N VAL A 29 8.44 3.18 9.64
CA VAL A 29 8.83 4.56 9.95
C VAL A 29 7.83 5.57 9.41
N ARG A 30 7.00 5.16 8.43
CA ARG A 30 6.05 6.05 7.81
C ARG A 30 4.89 5.27 7.21
N ARG A 31 3.69 5.82 7.34
CA ARG A 31 2.50 5.29 6.70
C ARG A 31 2.10 6.22 5.55
N ILE A 32 1.90 5.63 4.39
CA ILE A 32 1.50 6.36 3.19
C ILE A 32 0.16 5.80 2.71
N GLU A 33 -0.79 6.67 2.42
CA GLU A 33 -2.05 6.27 1.82
C GLU A 33 -2.07 6.75 0.39
N LYS A 34 -2.34 5.83 -0.53
CA LYS A 34 -2.45 6.14 -1.96
C LYS A 34 -3.86 5.85 -2.43
N PRO A 35 -4.48 6.78 -3.16
CA PRO A 35 -5.78 6.49 -3.75
C PRO A 35 -5.62 5.48 -4.88
N ILE A 36 -6.59 4.58 -5.01
CA ILE A 36 -6.65 3.63 -6.10
C ILE A 36 -7.77 4.06 -7.03
N PHE A 37 -7.46 4.19 -8.32
CA PHE A 37 -8.42 4.62 -9.32
C PHE A 37 -8.68 3.50 -10.31
N GLN A 38 -9.90 3.43 -10.78
CA GLN A 38 -10.31 2.53 -11.83
C GLN A 38 -10.62 3.33 -13.08
N GLU A 39 -10.12 2.85 -14.22
CA GLU A 39 -10.43 3.45 -15.49
C GLU A 39 -11.83 3.02 -15.94
N VAL A 40 -12.66 4.01 -16.26
CA VAL A 40 -14.02 3.77 -16.74
C VAL A 40 -14.14 4.36 -18.13
N LYS A 41 -14.51 3.53 -19.10
CA LYS A 41 -14.71 3.96 -20.47
C LYS A 41 -16.19 3.99 -20.80
N LYS A 42 -16.66 5.14 -21.26
CA LYS A 42 -18.02 5.30 -21.77
C LYS A 42 -17.94 5.94 -23.14
N GLY A 43 -18.20 5.16 -24.19
CA GLY A 43 -18.08 5.65 -25.55
C GLY A 43 -16.65 6.07 -25.85
N ASN A 44 -16.47 7.34 -26.22
CA ASN A 44 -15.15 7.90 -26.50
C ASN A 44 -14.50 8.59 -25.31
N GLU A 45 -15.16 8.57 -24.16
CA GLU A 45 -14.66 9.23 -22.97
C GLU A 45 -14.04 8.23 -22.01
N THR A 46 -12.90 8.63 -21.46
CA THR A 46 -12.23 7.86 -20.40
C THR A 46 -12.22 8.71 -19.15
N SER A 47 -12.69 8.15 -18.05
CA SER A 47 -12.65 8.81 -16.76
C SER A 47 -12.05 7.86 -15.72
N TYR A 48 -11.64 8.42 -14.58
CA TYR A 48 -11.09 7.66 -13.47
C TYR A 48 -11.96 7.85 -12.26
N GLU A 49 -12.34 6.76 -11.63
CA GLU A 49 -13.14 6.78 -10.42
C GLU A 49 -12.34 6.20 -9.26
N PRO A 50 -12.36 6.85 -8.08
CA PRO A 50 -11.70 6.28 -6.92
C PRO A 50 -12.45 5.04 -6.44
N ILE A 51 -11.74 3.94 -6.27
CA ILE A 51 -12.33 2.68 -5.81
C ILE A 51 -11.85 2.27 -4.42
N GLY A 52 -10.88 3.00 -3.87
CA GLY A 52 -10.36 2.69 -2.55
C GLY A 52 -9.05 3.36 -2.27
N ARG A 53 -8.40 2.88 -1.25
CA ARG A 53 -7.07 3.36 -0.84
C ARG A 53 -6.15 2.18 -0.63
N GLN A 54 -4.91 2.36 -1.01
CA GLN A 54 -3.86 1.42 -0.72
C GLN A 54 -3.00 1.98 0.40
N ILE A 55 -2.76 1.18 1.42
CA ILE A 55 -1.89 1.58 2.53
C ILE A 55 -0.52 0.97 2.28
N VAL A 56 0.50 1.81 2.34
CA VAL A 56 1.88 1.42 2.15
C VAL A 56 2.67 1.87 3.37
N PHE A 57 3.43 0.97 3.95
CA PHE A 57 4.35 1.31 5.03
C PHE A 57 5.76 1.39 4.50
N GLU A 58 6.40 2.51 4.78
CA GLU A 58 7.83 2.64 4.53
C GLU A 58 8.53 2.15 5.79
N ALA A 59 9.39 1.17 5.63
CA ALA A 59 10.07 0.53 6.74
C ALA A 59 11.57 0.60 6.59
N LYS A 60 12.25 0.54 7.71
CA LYS A 60 13.71 0.61 7.76
C LYS A 60 14.24 -0.62 8.46
N LEU A 61 15.32 -1.17 7.94
CA LEU A 61 16.02 -2.28 8.56
C LEU A 61 16.67 -1.83 9.86
N ILE A 62 16.44 -2.58 10.91
CA ILE A 62 17.01 -2.28 12.22
C ILE A 62 18.44 -2.79 12.30
#